data_219ae9eaed2c89420337c67190639070
#
_entry.id   219ae9eaed2c89420337c67190639070
#
_cell.length_a   1.000
_cell.length_b   1.000
_cell.length_c   1.000
_cell.angle_alpha   90.00
_cell.angle_beta   90.00
_cell.angle_gamma   90.00
#
_symmetry.space_group_name_H-M   'P 1'
#
loop_
_entity.id
_entity.type
_entity.pdbx_description
1 polymer ?
#
loop_
_entity_poly.entity_id
_entity_poly.type
_entity_poly.pdbx_seq_one_letter_code
_entity_poly.pdbx_strand_id
1 'polypeptide(L)'
;MSSTSEQNAGAPSPNGDAAGKGRGKKKPDYQQRGAAYLPDARRPLPQSLDAEKGLLGSILHSATALDDTMAQMEPRHFHLPAHQKIFELLVEMRNGGKPIDLIALTQTLEDRRMLDEVGGAIAVTELFTFVPTAANADYYREIILEKYLLRRVITTCTEYVARAHDEQGDVRILLDEVEARVLEIGEQRFQSALPTMKQMVSDAIDNIEKLSRSGGGITGLPTGFHELDRMTSGMHEGEMFVIAARPSMGKTALAMNIAEHVAIEAGKPVAVFSLEMGAQQLVQRLLCSRARVNGSKLRDGFIANREMTNLINIAGQLSKAKIFVDDTPGLSILELRAKARRLHNREKIQLIVIDYLQLLRSGSRRAQENRQIEIQEISYGIKALAKELKLPVIVLAQLNRNPEQRTGASAGRPRLSDLRESGTIEQDADIVGLLIRDKYYAEDEEAKKEAAGKATLIIAKQRNGPTGDVPLTFLEEYTRFEDAAVERSDP
;
A
#
# COMPACT_ATOMS: atom_id res chain seq x y z
N MET A 1 -4.70 -38.79 69.22
CA MET A 1 -5.69 -38.09 70.10
C MET A 1 -6.48 -37.20 69.16
N SER A 2 -7.57 -37.67 68.68
CA SER A 2 -8.95 -37.40 69.18
C SER A 2 -9.34 -35.98 68.75
N SER A 3 -10.38 -35.66 68.16
CA SER A 3 -11.67 -36.28 67.77
C SER A 3 -12.58 -35.18 67.24
N THR A 4 -13.30 -35.49 66.20
CA THR A 4 -14.79 -35.40 66.09
C THR A 4 -15.43 -34.01 66.00
N SER A 5 -16.10 -33.81 64.87
CA SER A 5 -17.58 -33.78 64.65
C SER A 5 -18.26 -32.47 65.00
N GLU A 6 -19.26 -31.92 64.42
CA GLU A 6 -20.48 -32.32 63.76
C GLU A 6 -21.19 -31.07 63.21
N GLN A 7 -21.79 -31.20 62.02
CA GLN A 7 -23.18 -30.89 61.65
C GLN A 7 -23.86 -29.60 62.19
N ASN A 8 -24.39 -28.75 61.34
CA ASN A 8 -25.86 -28.79 61.13
C ASN A 8 -26.36 -27.79 60.06
N ALA A 9 -27.41 -28.22 59.45
CA ALA A 9 -28.22 -27.73 58.36
C ALA A 9 -28.97 -26.39 58.60
N GLY A 10 -29.41 -25.78 57.50
CA GLY A 10 -30.43 -24.73 57.53
C GLY A 10 -30.57 -23.95 56.20
N ALA A 11 -31.44 -24.38 55.28
CA ALA A 11 -32.06 -23.54 54.26
C ALA A 11 -33.39 -22.96 54.81
N PRO A 12 -34.21 -22.08 54.12
CA PRO A 12 -34.18 -21.61 52.72
C PRO A 12 -34.51 -20.10 52.53
N SER A 13 -34.19 -19.58 51.32
CA SER A 13 -34.84 -18.60 50.38
C SER A 13 -35.68 -17.41 50.86
N PRO A 14 -36.15 -16.44 49.99
CA PRO A 14 -35.94 -16.15 48.58
C PRO A 14 -35.81 -14.65 48.20
N ASN A 15 -35.81 -14.36 46.87
CA ASN A 15 -36.00 -13.07 46.15
C ASN A 15 -34.69 -12.36 45.80
N GLY A 16 -34.32 -12.15 44.60
CA GLY A 16 -35.05 -11.67 43.41
C GLY A 16 -34.30 -10.43 42.93
N ASP A 17 -33.59 -10.51 41.81
CA ASP A 17 -33.67 -9.44 40.84
C ASP A 17 -32.84 -9.77 39.57
N ALA A 18 -33.47 -9.47 38.44
CA ALA A 18 -32.99 -9.73 37.13
C ALA A 18 -31.91 -8.71 36.71
N ALA A 19 -30.77 -9.19 36.20
CA ALA A 19 -29.85 -8.36 35.40
C ALA A 19 -29.38 -9.14 34.18
N GLY A 20 -29.57 -8.52 33.04
CA GLY A 20 -29.49 -9.05 31.71
C GLY A 20 -28.16 -9.71 31.34
N LYS A 21 -28.26 -10.89 30.77
CA LYS A 21 -27.16 -11.60 30.14
C LYS A 21 -26.86 -10.98 28.80
N GLY A 22 -25.79 -10.18 28.71
CA GLY A 22 -25.16 -9.79 27.47
C GLY A 22 -24.65 -11.04 26.75
N ARG A 23 -25.19 -11.31 25.55
CA ARG A 23 -24.68 -12.34 24.62
C ARG A 23 -23.28 -11.94 24.13
N GLY A 24 -22.24 -12.39 24.81
CA GLY A 24 -20.89 -12.38 24.31
C GLY A 24 -20.78 -13.24 23.06
N LYS A 25 -20.44 -12.62 21.91
CA LYS A 25 -20.05 -13.35 20.69
C LYS A 25 -18.81 -14.19 21.03
N LYS A 26 -18.97 -15.51 21.15
CA LYS A 26 -17.85 -16.45 21.23
C LYS A 26 -17.00 -16.28 19.96
N LYS A 27 -15.73 -15.92 20.13
CA LYS A 27 -14.73 -16.04 19.06
C LYS A 27 -14.63 -17.52 18.68
N PRO A 28 -14.57 -17.88 17.38
CA PRO A 28 -14.42 -19.27 16.99
C PRO A 28 -13.06 -19.79 17.48
N ASP A 29 -13.09 -20.89 18.19
CA ASP A 29 -11.93 -21.59 18.71
C ASP A 29 -11.22 -22.33 17.57
N TYR A 30 -10.15 -21.73 17.04
CA TYR A 30 -9.35 -22.28 15.95
C TYR A 30 -8.34 -23.36 16.41
N GLN A 31 -8.15 -23.53 17.72
CA GLN A 31 -7.11 -24.44 18.24
C GLN A 31 -7.51 -25.91 18.34
N GLN A 32 -8.78 -26.28 18.27
CA GLN A 32 -9.23 -27.68 18.39
C GLN A 32 -9.56 -28.39 17.06
N ARG A 33 -9.35 -27.76 15.90
CA ARG A 33 -9.65 -28.37 14.58
C ARG A 33 -8.42 -28.84 13.81
N GLY A 34 -7.29 -29.02 14.47
CA GLY A 34 -5.97 -29.27 13.86
C GLY A 34 -5.66 -30.66 13.36
N ALA A 35 -6.60 -31.61 13.33
CA ALA A 35 -6.28 -32.96 12.85
C ALA A 35 -7.47 -33.56 12.07
N ALA A 36 -7.58 -33.26 10.80
CA ALA A 36 -8.32 -33.96 9.75
C ALA A 36 -9.06 -33.03 8.78
N TYR A 37 -8.45 -31.96 8.29
CA TYR A 37 -8.94 -31.26 7.11
C TYR A 37 -8.10 -31.63 5.88
N LEU A 38 -8.17 -32.88 5.47
CA LEU A 38 -7.95 -33.21 4.05
C LEU A 38 -9.16 -32.64 3.29
N PRO A 39 -8.96 -31.96 2.15
CA PRO A 39 -10.07 -31.47 1.35
C PRO A 39 -10.92 -32.69 0.98
N ASP A 40 -12.11 -32.81 1.55
CA ASP A 40 -13.04 -33.84 1.15
C ASP A 40 -13.55 -33.46 -0.25
N ALA A 41 -12.97 -34.07 -1.27
CA ALA A 41 -13.32 -33.87 -2.68
C ALA A 41 -14.82 -34.15 -2.97
N ARG A 42 -15.56 -34.64 -1.99
CA ARG A 42 -17.00 -34.92 -2.06
C ARG A 42 -17.87 -33.74 -1.58
N ARG A 43 -17.30 -32.70 -0.97
CA ARG A 43 -18.10 -31.54 -0.56
C ARG A 43 -18.43 -30.67 -1.76
N PRO A 44 -19.72 -30.31 -1.97
CA PRO A 44 -20.08 -29.40 -3.04
C PRO A 44 -19.40 -28.04 -2.82
N LEU A 45 -18.96 -27.41 -3.92
CA LEU A 45 -18.40 -26.09 -3.89
C LEU A 45 -19.42 -25.07 -3.35
N PRO A 46 -18.99 -24.03 -2.63
CA PRO A 46 -19.89 -22.98 -2.13
C PRO A 46 -20.69 -22.34 -3.26
N GLN A 47 -22.02 -22.42 -3.14
CA GLN A 47 -22.99 -21.91 -4.13
C GLN A 47 -24.23 -21.38 -3.44
N SER A 48 -25.00 -20.57 -4.16
CA SER A 48 -26.34 -20.12 -3.77
C SER A 48 -27.19 -19.99 -5.03
N LEU A 49 -27.83 -21.11 -5.42
CA LEU A 49 -28.62 -21.13 -6.64
C LEU A 49 -29.83 -20.19 -6.56
N ASP A 50 -30.40 -20.05 -5.37
CA ASP A 50 -31.50 -19.07 -5.16
C ASP A 50 -31.09 -17.63 -5.38
N ALA A 51 -29.85 -17.26 -4.94
CA ALA A 51 -29.33 -15.93 -5.23
C ALA A 51 -29.05 -15.72 -6.73
N GLU A 52 -28.56 -16.76 -7.42
CA GLU A 52 -28.35 -16.70 -8.88
C GLU A 52 -29.68 -16.53 -9.63
N LYS A 53 -30.70 -17.33 -9.28
CA LYS A 53 -32.06 -17.19 -9.83
C LYS A 53 -32.64 -15.81 -9.50
N GLY A 54 -32.47 -15.37 -8.26
CA GLY A 54 -32.95 -14.07 -7.81
C GLY A 54 -32.31 -12.90 -8.57
N LEU A 55 -31.02 -12.94 -8.84
CA LEU A 55 -30.33 -11.91 -9.61
C LEU A 55 -30.77 -11.92 -11.08
N LEU A 56 -30.79 -13.09 -11.74
CA LEU A 56 -31.23 -13.18 -13.14
C LEU A 56 -32.68 -12.77 -13.31
N GLY A 57 -33.56 -13.15 -12.39
CA GLY A 57 -34.95 -12.69 -12.36
C GLY A 57 -35.05 -11.18 -12.18
N SER A 58 -34.26 -10.60 -11.28
CA SER A 58 -34.21 -9.13 -11.08
C SER A 58 -33.77 -8.38 -12.33
N ILE A 59 -32.81 -8.92 -13.09
CA ILE A 59 -32.33 -8.38 -14.36
C ILE A 59 -33.45 -8.37 -15.42
N LEU A 60 -34.24 -9.45 -15.49
CA LEU A 60 -35.38 -9.56 -16.42
C LEU A 60 -36.52 -8.58 -16.08
N HIS A 61 -36.63 -8.13 -14.84
CA HIS A 61 -37.57 -7.12 -14.40
C HIS A 61 -37.06 -5.69 -14.60
N SER A 62 -35.74 -5.45 -14.66
CA SER A 62 -35.15 -4.11 -14.74
C SER A 62 -33.82 -4.11 -15.51
N ALA A 63 -33.81 -3.43 -16.63
CA ALA A 63 -32.58 -3.22 -17.43
C ALA A 63 -31.50 -2.46 -16.67
N THR A 64 -31.86 -1.61 -15.71
CA THR A 64 -30.88 -0.90 -14.85
C THR A 64 -30.17 -1.87 -13.90
N ALA A 65 -30.85 -2.90 -13.40
CA ALA A 65 -30.22 -3.96 -12.61
C ALA A 65 -29.19 -4.74 -13.40
N LEU A 66 -29.35 -4.87 -14.73
CA LEU A 66 -28.33 -5.46 -15.59
C LEU A 66 -27.12 -4.53 -15.71
N ASP A 67 -27.32 -3.23 -15.94
CA ASP A 67 -26.23 -2.24 -16.08
C ASP A 67 -25.36 -2.22 -14.79
N ASP A 68 -25.98 -2.19 -13.62
CA ASP A 68 -25.32 -2.23 -12.32
C ASP A 68 -24.58 -3.55 -12.08
N THR A 69 -25.15 -4.65 -12.58
CA THR A 69 -24.53 -5.99 -12.45
C THR A 69 -23.34 -6.14 -13.40
N MET A 70 -23.43 -5.69 -14.64
CA MET A 70 -22.34 -5.73 -15.65
C MET A 70 -21.11 -4.95 -15.20
N ALA A 71 -21.29 -3.88 -14.40
CA ALA A 71 -20.18 -3.10 -13.88
C ALA A 71 -19.32 -3.87 -12.85
N GLN A 72 -19.83 -4.92 -12.24
CA GLN A 72 -19.20 -5.61 -11.11
C GLN A 72 -19.10 -7.14 -11.27
N MET A 73 -19.82 -7.73 -12.20
CA MET A 73 -19.87 -9.18 -12.40
C MET A 73 -19.56 -9.59 -13.82
N GLU A 74 -18.98 -10.78 -13.91
CA GLU A 74 -18.74 -11.52 -15.15
C GLU A 74 -19.49 -12.86 -15.11
N PRO A 75 -19.74 -13.51 -16.27
CA PRO A 75 -20.41 -14.82 -16.32
C PRO A 75 -19.80 -15.87 -15.40
N ARG A 76 -18.47 -15.89 -15.25
CA ARG A 76 -17.72 -16.84 -14.40
C ARG A 76 -18.06 -16.73 -12.90
N HIS A 77 -18.72 -15.67 -12.46
CA HIS A 77 -19.12 -15.51 -11.05
C HIS A 77 -20.31 -16.40 -10.68
N PHE A 78 -21.14 -16.77 -11.64
CA PHE A 78 -22.22 -17.75 -11.44
C PHE A 78 -21.65 -19.16 -11.28
N HIS A 79 -22.32 -19.99 -10.50
CA HIS A 79 -21.92 -21.38 -10.31
C HIS A 79 -22.48 -22.27 -11.40
N LEU A 80 -23.76 -22.09 -11.75
CA LEU A 80 -24.42 -22.93 -12.75
C LEU A 80 -24.03 -22.50 -14.17
N PRO A 81 -23.54 -23.45 -15.02
CA PRO A 81 -23.20 -23.12 -16.41
C PRO A 81 -24.36 -22.53 -17.22
N ALA A 82 -25.59 -22.99 -16.92
CA ALA A 82 -26.79 -22.43 -17.54
C ALA A 82 -26.97 -20.93 -17.20
N HIS A 83 -26.76 -20.56 -15.94
CA HIS A 83 -26.84 -19.16 -15.49
C HIS A 83 -25.72 -18.30 -16.07
N GLN A 84 -24.52 -18.87 -16.23
CA GLN A 84 -23.39 -18.18 -16.90
C GLN A 84 -23.77 -17.80 -18.34
N LYS A 85 -24.32 -18.77 -19.11
CA LYS A 85 -24.73 -18.57 -20.49
C LYS A 85 -25.89 -17.56 -20.61
N ILE A 86 -26.88 -17.62 -19.72
CA ILE A 86 -27.98 -16.65 -19.69
C ILE A 86 -27.42 -15.24 -19.43
N PHE A 87 -26.55 -15.09 -18.44
CA PHE A 87 -25.97 -13.78 -18.12
C PHE A 87 -25.12 -13.24 -19.28
N GLU A 88 -24.26 -14.07 -19.88
CA GLU A 88 -23.48 -13.71 -21.07
C GLU A 88 -24.35 -13.23 -22.21
N LEU A 89 -25.45 -13.93 -22.49
CA LEU A 89 -26.40 -13.56 -23.54
C LEU A 89 -27.12 -12.23 -23.21
N LEU A 90 -27.53 -12.02 -21.96
CA LEU A 90 -28.15 -10.77 -21.51
C LEU A 90 -27.20 -9.57 -21.69
N VAL A 91 -25.89 -9.75 -21.39
CA VAL A 91 -24.86 -8.75 -21.62
C VAL A 91 -24.70 -8.44 -23.11
N GLU A 92 -24.67 -9.46 -23.96
CA GLU A 92 -24.60 -9.25 -25.43
C GLU A 92 -25.86 -8.55 -25.96
N MET A 93 -27.05 -8.95 -25.51
CA MET A 93 -28.31 -8.31 -25.90
C MET A 93 -28.31 -6.82 -25.52
N ARG A 94 -27.85 -6.51 -24.31
CA ARG A 94 -27.75 -5.12 -23.81
C ARG A 94 -26.79 -4.29 -24.66
N ASN A 95 -25.62 -4.82 -24.94
CA ASN A 95 -24.62 -4.16 -25.78
C ASN A 95 -25.08 -4.00 -27.23
N GLY A 96 -25.91 -4.91 -27.71
CA GLY A 96 -26.54 -4.84 -29.04
C GLY A 96 -27.80 -3.97 -29.10
N GLY A 97 -28.17 -3.30 -28.01
CA GLY A 97 -29.39 -2.44 -27.95
C GLY A 97 -30.71 -3.19 -28.02
N LYS A 98 -30.71 -4.52 -27.77
CA LYS A 98 -31.93 -5.35 -27.75
C LYS A 98 -32.70 -5.15 -26.43
N PRO A 99 -34.03 -5.28 -26.44
CA PRO A 99 -34.81 -5.25 -25.20
C PRO A 99 -34.42 -6.41 -24.28
N ILE A 100 -34.46 -6.16 -22.97
CA ILE A 100 -34.16 -7.16 -21.93
C ILE A 100 -35.47 -7.51 -21.24
N ASP A 101 -36.11 -8.53 -21.75
CA ASP A 101 -37.34 -9.10 -21.18
C ASP A 101 -37.38 -10.62 -21.43
N LEU A 102 -38.36 -11.28 -20.82
CA LEU A 102 -38.54 -12.73 -20.89
C LEU A 102 -38.71 -13.21 -22.35
N ILE A 103 -39.49 -12.49 -23.16
CA ILE A 103 -39.82 -12.90 -24.54
C ILE A 103 -38.58 -12.75 -25.43
N ALA A 104 -37.91 -11.60 -25.36
CA ALA A 104 -36.70 -11.34 -26.16
C ALA A 104 -35.56 -12.30 -25.80
N LEU A 105 -35.38 -12.62 -24.51
CA LEU A 105 -34.38 -13.59 -24.08
C LEU A 105 -34.71 -15.00 -24.61
N THR A 106 -35.96 -15.47 -24.44
CA THR A 106 -36.37 -16.82 -24.92
C THR A 106 -36.18 -16.92 -26.43
N GLN A 107 -36.64 -15.94 -27.21
CA GLN A 107 -36.47 -15.96 -28.65
C GLN A 107 -34.98 -15.95 -29.06
N THR A 108 -34.14 -15.18 -28.39
CA THR A 108 -32.69 -15.14 -28.68
C THR A 108 -32.00 -16.48 -28.35
N LEU A 109 -32.44 -17.17 -27.29
CA LEU A 109 -31.95 -18.50 -26.93
C LEU A 109 -32.38 -19.54 -27.97
N GLU A 110 -33.64 -19.47 -28.49
CA GLU A 110 -34.13 -20.33 -29.57
C GLU A 110 -33.35 -20.12 -30.86
N ASP A 111 -33.18 -18.86 -31.31
CA ASP A 111 -32.46 -18.49 -32.53
C ASP A 111 -31.02 -19.02 -32.50
N ARG A 112 -30.39 -19.06 -31.32
CA ARG A 112 -29.03 -19.56 -31.14
C ARG A 112 -28.95 -21.05 -30.81
N ARG A 113 -30.09 -21.76 -30.73
CA ARG A 113 -30.19 -23.19 -30.36
C ARG A 113 -29.59 -23.51 -28.98
N MET A 114 -29.64 -22.55 -28.06
CA MET A 114 -29.11 -22.66 -26.70
C MET A 114 -30.19 -22.92 -25.65
N LEU A 115 -31.47 -22.95 -26.06
CA LEU A 115 -32.59 -23.01 -25.12
C LEU A 115 -32.57 -24.34 -24.30
N ASP A 116 -32.24 -25.47 -24.91
CA ASP A 116 -32.15 -26.74 -24.22
C ASP A 116 -30.99 -26.80 -23.21
N GLU A 117 -29.89 -26.09 -23.51
CA GLU A 117 -28.69 -26.03 -22.66
C GLU A 117 -28.94 -25.26 -21.35
N VAL A 118 -29.89 -24.33 -21.36
CA VAL A 118 -30.27 -23.57 -20.18
C VAL A 118 -31.46 -24.12 -19.42
N GLY A 119 -32.00 -25.29 -19.85
CA GLY A 119 -33.11 -25.98 -19.20
C GLY A 119 -34.47 -25.70 -19.81
N GLY A 120 -34.53 -25.19 -21.04
CA GLY A 120 -35.76 -24.93 -21.79
C GLY A 120 -36.52 -23.69 -21.37
N ALA A 121 -37.61 -23.40 -22.05
CA ALA A 121 -38.45 -22.22 -21.79
C ALA A 121 -39.01 -22.19 -20.36
N ILE A 122 -39.24 -23.37 -19.77
CA ILE A 122 -39.73 -23.49 -18.38
C ILE A 122 -38.73 -22.93 -17.41
N ALA A 123 -37.43 -23.26 -17.53
CA ALA A 123 -36.39 -22.71 -16.65
C ALA A 123 -36.25 -21.18 -16.78
N VAL A 124 -36.33 -20.62 -17.99
CA VAL A 124 -36.29 -19.17 -18.20
C VAL A 124 -37.50 -18.49 -17.58
N THR A 125 -38.69 -19.11 -17.67
CA THR A 125 -39.92 -18.61 -17.02
C THR A 125 -39.82 -18.66 -15.49
N GLU A 126 -39.25 -19.73 -14.94
CA GLU A 126 -38.98 -19.83 -13.50
C GLU A 126 -38.07 -18.73 -13.00
N LEU A 127 -37.02 -18.34 -13.74
CA LEU A 127 -36.16 -17.24 -13.36
C LEU A 127 -36.95 -15.93 -13.25
N PHE A 128 -37.80 -15.64 -14.23
CA PHE A 128 -38.62 -14.42 -14.24
C PHE A 128 -39.62 -14.38 -13.08
N THR A 129 -40.25 -15.52 -12.76
CA THR A 129 -41.26 -15.59 -11.70
C THR A 129 -40.69 -15.79 -10.31
N PHE A 130 -39.38 -16.08 -10.19
CA PHE A 130 -38.70 -16.32 -8.91
C PHE A 130 -38.70 -15.11 -7.98
N VAL A 131 -38.60 -13.91 -8.51
CA VAL A 131 -38.65 -12.66 -7.75
C VAL A 131 -39.70 -11.73 -8.32
N PRO A 132 -40.50 -11.04 -7.49
CA PRO A 132 -41.50 -10.12 -7.97
C PRO A 132 -40.97 -8.76 -8.41
N THR A 133 -39.77 -8.39 -7.99
CA THR A 133 -39.16 -7.06 -8.24
C THR A 133 -37.65 -7.15 -8.30
N ALA A 134 -37.00 -6.14 -8.90
CA ALA A 134 -35.55 -5.99 -8.94
C ALA A 134 -34.93 -5.37 -7.67
N ALA A 135 -35.74 -5.07 -6.64
CA ALA A 135 -35.27 -4.30 -5.48
C ALA A 135 -34.11 -4.93 -4.70
N ASN A 136 -33.95 -6.25 -4.75
CA ASN A 136 -32.92 -6.98 -4.01
C ASN A 136 -31.76 -7.46 -4.89
N ALA A 137 -31.63 -6.93 -6.11
CA ALA A 137 -30.57 -7.34 -7.05
C ALA A 137 -29.17 -7.20 -6.44
N ASP A 138 -28.88 -6.11 -5.75
CA ASP A 138 -27.61 -5.86 -5.09
C ASP A 138 -27.27 -6.90 -4.01
N TYR A 139 -28.25 -7.26 -3.21
CA TYR A 139 -28.09 -8.28 -2.17
C TYR A 139 -27.78 -9.67 -2.76
N TYR A 140 -28.48 -10.07 -3.83
CA TYR A 140 -28.21 -11.33 -4.52
C TYR A 140 -26.82 -11.31 -5.17
N ARG A 141 -26.43 -10.20 -5.77
CA ARG A 141 -25.09 -10.01 -6.35
C ARG A 141 -23.99 -10.21 -5.31
N GLU A 142 -24.14 -9.61 -4.14
CA GLU A 142 -23.18 -9.73 -3.04
C GLU A 142 -23.01 -11.18 -2.58
N ILE A 143 -24.10 -11.94 -2.44
CA ILE A 143 -24.07 -13.37 -2.10
C ILE A 143 -23.31 -14.16 -3.16
N ILE A 144 -23.57 -13.92 -4.45
CA ILE A 144 -22.92 -14.66 -5.54
C ILE A 144 -21.42 -14.40 -5.53
N LEU A 145 -21.00 -13.14 -5.38
CA LEU A 145 -19.59 -12.75 -5.31
C LEU A 145 -18.89 -13.40 -4.10
N GLU A 146 -19.50 -13.41 -2.93
CA GLU A 146 -18.95 -14.14 -1.77
C GLU A 146 -18.74 -15.62 -2.05
N LYS A 147 -19.74 -16.30 -2.64
CA LYS A 147 -19.61 -17.71 -2.99
C LYS A 147 -18.56 -17.96 -4.06
N TYR A 148 -18.44 -17.07 -5.03
CA TYR A 148 -17.39 -17.13 -6.04
C TYR A 148 -16.00 -17.00 -5.42
N LEU A 149 -15.77 -16.04 -4.53
CA LEU A 149 -14.49 -15.87 -3.84
C LEU A 149 -14.12 -17.12 -3.03
N LEU A 150 -15.09 -17.72 -2.32
CA LEU A 150 -14.85 -18.97 -1.60
C LEU A 150 -14.47 -20.12 -2.56
N ARG A 151 -15.13 -20.22 -3.73
CA ARG A 151 -14.75 -21.20 -4.77
C ARG A 151 -13.34 -20.96 -5.27
N ARG A 152 -12.98 -19.70 -5.55
CA ARG A 152 -11.63 -19.33 -5.99
C ARG A 152 -10.58 -19.74 -4.96
N VAL A 153 -10.81 -19.46 -3.69
CA VAL A 153 -9.89 -19.88 -2.61
C VAL A 153 -9.74 -21.40 -2.59
N ILE A 154 -10.85 -22.15 -2.61
CA ILE A 154 -10.82 -23.61 -2.58
C ILE A 154 -10.05 -24.14 -3.79
N THR A 155 -10.39 -23.70 -5.00
CA THR A 155 -9.77 -24.18 -6.24
C THR A 155 -8.27 -23.88 -6.25
N THR A 156 -7.88 -22.65 -5.90
CA THR A 156 -6.46 -22.24 -5.85
C THR A 156 -5.69 -23.06 -4.82
N CYS A 157 -6.21 -23.20 -3.59
CA CYS A 157 -5.56 -24.00 -2.57
C CYS A 157 -5.43 -25.49 -2.98
N THR A 158 -6.47 -26.06 -3.62
CA THR A 158 -6.44 -27.46 -4.07
C THR A 158 -5.42 -27.65 -5.19
N GLU A 159 -5.32 -26.72 -6.13
CA GLU A 159 -4.31 -26.73 -7.20
C GLU A 159 -2.89 -26.74 -6.63
N TYR A 160 -2.62 -25.84 -5.69
CA TYR A 160 -1.28 -25.75 -5.08
C TYR A 160 -0.96 -26.91 -4.14
N VAL A 161 -1.96 -27.50 -3.49
CA VAL A 161 -1.78 -28.76 -2.75
C VAL A 161 -1.35 -29.88 -3.70
N ALA A 162 -2.01 -30.03 -4.85
CA ALA A 162 -1.63 -31.05 -5.85
C ALA A 162 -0.20 -30.78 -6.37
N ARG A 163 0.11 -29.55 -6.75
CA ARG A 163 1.45 -29.16 -7.21
C ARG A 163 2.53 -29.41 -6.16
N ALA A 164 2.26 -29.11 -4.89
CA ALA A 164 3.21 -29.36 -3.80
C ALA A 164 3.52 -30.87 -3.58
N HIS A 165 2.59 -31.75 -3.97
CA HIS A 165 2.83 -33.20 -3.96
C HIS A 165 3.63 -33.70 -5.17
N ASP A 166 3.44 -33.07 -6.34
CA ASP A 166 3.98 -33.54 -7.61
C ASP A 166 5.31 -32.85 -7.98
N GLU A 167 5.56 -31.63 -7.47
CA GLU A 167 6.66 -30.77 -7.92
C GLU A 167 7.94 -31.02 -7.09
N GLN A 168 9.03 -31.42 -7.79
CA GLN A 168 10.39 -31.52 -7.23
C GLN A 168 11.22 -30.24 -7.50
N GLY A 169 10.55 -29.12 -7.79
CA GLY A 169 11.16 -27.84 -8.13
C GLY A 169 11.59 -26.99 -6.93
N ASP A 170 11.96 -25.74 -7.20
CA ASP A 170 12.35 -24.79 -6.14
C ASP A 170 11.11 -24.35 -5.33
N VAL A 171 11.06 -24.78 -4.07
CA VAL A 171 9.98 -24.50 -3.11
C VAL A 171 9.72 -22.99 -2.97
N ARG A 172 10.76 -22.14 -3.15
CA ARG A 172 10.61 -20.68 -3.05
C ARG A 172 9.71 -20.12 -4.15
N ILE A 173 9.91 -20.61 -5.38
CA ILE A 173 9.08 -20.20 -6.53
C ILE A 173 7.61 -20.60 -6.30
N LEU A 174 7.38 -21.82 -5.81
CA LEU A 174 6.03 -22.28 -5.49
C LEU A 174 5.36 -21.43 -4.40
N LEU A 175 6.10 -21.06 -3.35
CA LEU A 175 5.59 -20.21 -2.27
C LEU A 175 5.25 -18.80 -2.78
N ASP A 176 6.10 -18.21 -3.62
CA ASP A 176 5.87 -16.88 -4.21
C ASP A 176 4.62 -16.90 -5.11
N GLU A 177 4.41 -17.95 -5.89
CA GLU A 177 3.22 -18.11 -6.71
C GLU A 177 1.94 -18.27 -5.86
N VAL A 178 1.98 -19.06 -4.79
CA VAL A 178 0.87 -19.20 -3.84
C VAL A 178 0.51 -17.86 -3.23
N GLU A 179 1.51 -17.12 -2.72
CA GLU A 179 1.30 -15.81 -2.12
C GLU A 179 0.67 -14.82 -3.13
N ALA A 180 1.19 -14.77 -4.36
CA ALA A 180 0.66 -13.91 -5.41
C ALA A 180 -0.80 -14.25 -5.75
N ARG A 181 -1.15 -15.54 -5.86
CA ARG A 181 -2.52 -15.96 -6.19
C ARG A 181 -3.52 -15.72 -5.07
N VAL A 182 -3.12 -15.98 -3.83
CA VAL A 182 -3.98 -15.68 -2.66
C VAL A 182 -4.21 -14.17 -2.53
N LEU A 183 -3.18 -13.38 -2.81
CA LEU A 183 -3.26 -11.93 -2.80
C LEU A 183 -4.21 -11.40 -3.89
N GLU A 184 -4.12 -11.93 -5.12
CA GLU A 184 -5.03 -11.61 -6.25
C GLU A 184 -6.51 -11.83 -5.87
N ILE A 185 -6.82 -12.94 -5.18
CA ILE A 185 -8.18 -13.21 -4.69
C ILE A 185 -8.62 -12.16 -3.67
N GLY A 186 -7.73 -11.72 -2.80
CA GLY A 186 -7.99 -10.67 -1.82
C GLY A 186 -8.25 -9.30 -2.45
N GLU A 187 -7.52 -8.96 -3.52
CA GLU A 187 -7.66 -7.69 -4.23
C GLU A 187 -8.99 -7.59 -4.99
N GLN A 188 -9.50 -8.68 -5.56
CA GLN A 188 -10.81 -8.72 -6.22
C GLN A 188 -11.98 -8.36 -5.28
N ARG A 189 -11.82 -8.53 -3.98
CA ARG A 189 -12.81 -8.12 -2.97
C ARG A 189 -13.01 -6.60 -2.89
N PHE A 190 -12.01 -5.82 -3.32
CA PHE A 190 -11.98 -4.36 -3.18
C PHE A 190 -12.29 -3.60 -4.47
N GLN A 191 -12.80 -4.26 -5.52
CA GLN A 191 -13.41 -3.55 -6.64
C GLN A 191 -14.76 -2.96 -6.18
N SER A 192 -14.66 -2.01 -5.26
CA SER A 192 -15.78 -1.16 -4.86
C SER A 192 -16.34 -0.44 -6.09
N ALA A 193 -17.65 -0.28 -6.16
CA ALA A 193 -18.29 0.55 -7.16
C ALA A 193 -17.55 1.89 -7.27
N LEU A 194 -17.28 2.33 -8.49
CA LEU A 194 -16.64 3.64 -8.72
C LEU A 194 -17.43 4.70 -7.97
N PRO A 195 -16.79 5.54 -7.15
CA PRO A 195 -17.50 6.59 -6.42
C PRO A 195 -18.17 7.54 -7.42
N THR A 196 -19.41 7.87 -7.18
CA THR A 196 -20.14 8.82 -8.03
C THR A 196 -19.53 10.22 -7.95
N MET A 197 -19.66 11.02 -9.00
CA MET A 197 -19.20 12.42 -8.98
C MET A 197 -19.76 13.17 -7.77
N LYS A 198 -21.01 12.90 -7.37
CA LYS A 198 -21.65 13.50 -6.19
C LYS A 198 -20.87 13.19 -4.90
N GLN A 199 -20.44 11.94 -4.70
CA GLN A 199 -19.65 11.56 -3.55
C GLN A 199 -18.27 12.22 -3.58
N MET A 200 -17.58 12.19 -4.74
CA MET A 200 -16.27 12.85 -4.90
C MET A 200 -16.32 14.36 -4.64
N VAL A 201 -17.38 15.05 -5.07
CA VAL A 201 -17.56 16.49 -4.81
C VAL A 201 -17.82 16.73 -3.32
N SER A 202 -18.65 15.91 -2.67
CA SER A 202 -18.88 16.02 -1.22
C SER A 202 -17.56 15.86 -0.44
N ASP A 203 -16.80 14.82 -0.73
CA ASP A 203 -15.49 14.56 -0.07
C ASP A 203 -14.50 15.69 -0.33
N ALA A 204 -14.50 16.25 -1.54
CA ALA A 204 -13.64 17.39 -1.90
C ALA A 204 -14.01 18.66 -1.11
N ILE A 205 -15.30 18.95 -0.95
CA ILE A 205 -15.77 20.08 -0.16
C ILE A 205 -15.40 19.91 1.32
N ASP A 206 -15.63 18.73 1.89
CA ASP A 206 -15.25 18.41 3.28
C ASP A 206 -13.75 18.60 3.52
N ASN A 207 -12.92 18.22 2.54
CA ASN A 207 -11.47 18.43 2.60
C ASN A 207 -11.11 19.93 2.53
N ILE A 208 -11.74 20.70 1.63
CA ILE A 208 -11.53 22.14 1.52
C ILE A 208 -11.94 22.86 2.81
N GLU A 209 -13.05 22.46 3.43
CA GLU A 209 -13.46 23.03 4.72
C GLU A 209 -12.46 22.75 5.83
N LYS A 210 -11.95 21.51 5.91
CA LYS A 210 -10.87 21.16 6.87
C LYS A 210 -9.62 22.01 6.66
N LEU A 211 -9.21 22.22 5.41
CA LEU A 211 -8.08 23.06 5.03
C LEU A 211 -8.31 24.52 5.41
N SER A 212 -9.48 25.05 5.16
CA SER A 212 -9.87 26.43 5.51
C SER A 212 -9.84 26.68 7.02
N ARG A 213 -10.28 25.68 7.82
CA ARG A 213 -10.26 25.76 9.30
C ARG A 213 -8.83 25.65 9.89
N SER A 214 -7.90 25.01 9.20
CA SER A 214 -6.50 24.89 9.65
C SER A 214 -5.64 26.14 9.41
N GLY A 215 -6.20 27.19 8.82
CA GLY A 215 -5.54 28.51 8.72
C GLY A 215 -4.25 28.56 7.91
N GLY A 216 -4.11 27.74 6.86
CA GLY A 216 -2.93 27.71 5.99
C GLY A 216 -1.74 26.90 6.54
N GLY A 217 -1.98 26.01 7.51
CA GLY A 217 -0.96 25.11 8.03
C GLY A 217 -0.59 23.98 7.04
N ILE A 218 0.45 23.22 7.37
CA ILE A 218 0.88 22.02 6.64
C ILE A 218 -0.26 21.00 6.64
N THR A 219 -0.72 20.60 5.44
CA THR A 219 -1.88 19.73 5.26
C THR A 219 -1.50 18.27 5.17
N GLY A 220 -0.29 18.01 4.71
CA GLY A 220 0.31 16.68 4.64
C GLY A 220 1.15 16.34 5.87
N LEU A 221 1.89 15.24 5.78
CA LEU A 221 2.85 14.82 6.79
C LEU A 221 4.10 15.73 6.74
N PRO A 222 4.47 16.41 7.84
CA PRO A 222 5.59 17.36 7.81
C PRO A 222 6.92 16.65 7.58
N THR A 223 7.78 17.26 6.77
CA THR A 223 9.14 16.75 6.52
C THR A 223 10.13 17.19 7.62
N GLY A 224 9.82 18.29 8.32
CA GLY A 224 10.69 18.92 9.29
C GLY A 224 11.65 19.96 8.68
N PHE A 225 11.52 20.25 7.37
CA PHE A 225 12.22 21.31 6.67
C PHE A 225 11.22 22.37 6.24
N HIS A 226 11.30 23.55 6.86
CA HIS A 226 10.28 24.60 6.73
C HIS A 226 10.02 25.02 5.28
N GLU A 227 11.08 25.26 4.51
CA GLU A 227 10.92 25.70 3.13
C GLU A 227 10.38 24.58 2.24
N LEU A 228 10.78 23.32 2.47
CA LEU A 228 10.22 22.18 1.77
C LEU A 228 8.74 22.01 2.10
N ASP A 229 8.38 22.09 3.38
CA ASP A 229 6.99 21.98 3.84
C ASP A 229 6.13 23.15 3.34
N ARG A 230 6.70 24.37 3.23
CA ARG A 230 6.03 25.54 2.63
C ARG A 230 5.72 25.31 1.15
N MET A 231 6.66 24.72 0.39
CA MET A 231 6.48 24.48 -1.05
C MET A 231 5.53 23.30 -1.33
N THR A 232 5.59 22.23 -0.52
CA THR A 232 4.83 21.01 -0.75
C THR A 232 3.54 20.92 0.07
N SER A 233 3.36 21.78 1.07
CA SER A 233 2.34 21.66 2.11
C SER A 233 2.46 20.35 2.91
N GLY A 234 3.67 19.78 2.99
CA GLY A 234 3.95 18.45 3.54
C GLY A 234 3.75 17.32 2.51
N MET A 235 3.95 16.09 2.93
CA MET A 235 3.79 14.88 2.10
C MET A 235 2.36 14.35 2.21
N HIS A 236 1.65 14.13 1.09
CA HIS A 236 0.26 13.72 1.09
C HIS A 236 0.10 12.22 0.84
N GLU A 237 -1.07 11.72 1.21
CA GLU A 237 -1.45 10.32 1.01
C GLU A 237 -1.40 9.92 -0.47
N GLY A 238 -0.79 8.77 -0.75
CA GLY A 238 -0.67 8.25 -2.11
C GLY A 238 0.40 8.91 -2.95
N GLU A 239 1.18 9.87 -2.41
CA GLU A 239 2.26 10.53 -3.12
C GLU A 239 3.56 9.71 -3.08
N MET A 240 4.28 9.77 -4.19
CA MET A 240 5.63 9.24 -4.34
C MET A 240 6.61 10.40 -4.47
N PHE A 241 7.42 10.60 -3.44
CA PHE A 241 8.48 11.61 -3.40
C PHE A 241 9.83 10.97 -3.69
N VAL A 242 10.42 11.28 -4.83
CA VAL A 242 11.74 10.79 -5.23
C VAL A 242 12.81 11.79 -4.82
N ILE A 243 13.77 11.35 -4.00
CA ILE A 243 14.98 12.14 -3.67
C ILE A 243 16.15 11.50 -4.41
N ALA A 244 16.67 12.21 -5.41
CA ALA A 244 17.76 11.72 -6.24
C ALA A 244 19.03 12.53 -6.04
N ALA A 245 20.18 11.84 -6.01
CA ALA A 245 21.48 12.48 -5.84
C ALA A 245 22.61 11.61 -6.44
N ARG A 246 23.77 12.26 -6.65
CA ARG A 246 25.02 11.52 -6.86
C ARG A 246 25.47 10.83 -5.56
N PRO A 247 26.28 9.77 -5.63
CA PRO A 247 26.88 9.15 -4.45
C PRO A 247 27.52 10.19 -3.52
N SER A 248 27.48 9.94 -2.22
CA SER A 248 28.08 10.79 -1.17
C SER A 248 27.44 12.17 -0.95
N MET A 249 26.37 12.55 -1.69
CA MET A 249 25.66 13.81 -1.47
C MET A 249 24.80 13.83 -0.20
N GLY A 250 24.54 12.66 0.41
CA GLY A 250 23.77 12.57 1.65
C GLY A 250 22.29 12.24 1.48
N LYS A 251 21.86 11.64 0.33
CA LYS A 251 20.44 11.27 0.09
C LYS A 251 19.83 10.49 1.27
N THR A 252 20.54 9.45 1.76
CA THR A 252 20.11 8.64 2.91
C THR A 252 20.00 9.46 4.19
N ALA A 253 20.95 10.40 4.41
CA ALA A 253 20.91 11.28 5.58
C ALA A 253 19.67 12.19 5.57
N LEU A 254 19.35 12.80 4.42
CA LEU A 254 18.15 13.63 4.27
C LEU A 254 16.86 12.84 4.52
N ALA A 255 16.72 11.68 3.89
CA ALA A 255 15.54 10.82 4.07
C ALA A 255 15.40 10.34 5.51
N MET A 256 16.52 10.00 6.17
CA MET A 256 16.50 9.59 7.58
C MET A 256 16.21 10.76 8.53
N ASN A 257 16.61 11.99 8.21
CA ASN A 257 16.23 13.18 8.99
C ASN A 257 14.72 13.44 8.88
N ILE A 258 14.13 13.25 7.69
CA ILE A 258 12.66 13.32 7.51
C ILE A 258 11.98 12.21 8.32
N ALA A 259 12.45 10.96 8.19
CA ALA A 259 11.89 9.80 8.92
C ALA A 259 11.96 10.00 10.44
N GLU A 260 13.09 10.54 10.94
CA GLU A 260 13.28 10.87 12.34
C GLU A 260 12.29 11.94 12.81
N HIS A 261 12.14 13.03 12.05
CA HIS A 261 11.18 14.10 12.38
C HIS A 261 9.75 13.56 12.44
N VAL A 262 9.34 12.78 11.45
CA VAL A 262 8.00 12.16 11.41
C VAL A 262 7.78 11.23 12.61
N ALA A 263 8.77 10.42 12.97
CA ALA A 263 8.62 9.43 14.03
C ALA A 263 8.66 10.04 15.42
N ILE A 264 9.47 11.07 15.66
CA ILE A 264 9.71 11.63 16.98
C ILE A 264 8.86 12.87 17.23
N GLU A 265 8.88 13.85 16.31
CA GLU A 265 8.18 15.13 16.51
C GLU A 265 6.70 15.01 16.13
N ALA A 266 6.39 14.39 14.96
CA ALA A 266 5.01 14.16 14.57
C ALA A 266 4.39 12.92 15.26
N GLY A 267 5.19 12.07 15.93
CA GLY A 267 4.71 10.88 16.64
C GLY A 267 4.07 9.81 15.75
N LYS A 268 4.43 9.78 14.45
CA LYS A 268 3.83 8.86 13.47
C LYS A 268 4.75 7.68 13.17
N PRO A 269 4.23 6.44 13.08
CA PRO A 269 5.06 5.27 12.77
C PRO A 269 5.60 5.32 11.33
N VAL A 270 6.89 4.98 11.15
CA VAL A 270 7.61 5.01 9.88
C VAL A 270 8.21 3.65 9.56
N ALA A 271 8.14 3.21 8.31
CA ALA A 271 8.85 2.04 7.81
C ALA A 271 10.02 2.47 6.90
N VAL A 272 11.19 1.89 7.12
CA VAL A 272 12.41 2.14 6.33
C VAL A 272 12.88 0.82 5.74
N PHE A 273 12.89 0.72 4.42
CA PHE A 273 13.48 -0.40 3.68
C PHE A 273 14.87 0.02 3.21
N SER A 274 15.90 -0.45 3.91
CA SER A 274 17.29 -0.13 3.64
C SER A 274 17.97 -1.25 2.91
N LEU A 275 18.14 -1.10 1.60
CA LEU A 275 18.76 -2.12 0.75
C LEU A 275 20.29 -1.94 0.58
N GLU A 276 20.79 -0.74 0.94
CA GLU A 276 22.21 -0.38 0.84
C GLU A 276 22.95 -0.58 2.17
N MET A 277 22.29 -0.24 3.27
CA MET A 277 22.91 -0.21 4.60
C MET A 277 22.21 -1.12 5.59
N GLY A 278 22.99 -1.82 6.43
CA GLY A 278 22.42 -2.59 7.53
C GLY A 278 21.73 -1.72 8.59
N ALA A 279 20.69 -2.28 9.22
CA ALA A 279 19.87 -1.60 10.23
C ALA A 279 20.71 -1.01 11.38
N GLN A 280 21.72 -1.73 11.85
CA GLN A 280 22.60 -1.23 12.92
C GLN A 280 23.37 0.03 12.51
N GLN A 281 23.84 0.09 11.26
CA GLN A 281 24.56 1.27 10.76
C GLN A 281 23.64 2.48 10.64
N LEU A 282 22.39 2.28 10.23
CA LEU A 282 21.37 3.34 10.18
C LEU A 282 21.04 3.87 11.57
N VAL A 283 20.81 2.98 12.53
CA VAL A 283 20.53 3.37 13.93
C VAL A 283 21.71 4.13 14.53
N GLN A 284 22.94 3.68 14.28
CA GLN A 284 24.15 4.37 14.74
C GLN A 284 24.25 5.78 14.12
N ARG A 285 23.97 5.95 12.82
CA ARG A 285 23.95 7.25 12.16
C ARG A 285 22.85 8.16 12.72
N LEU A 286 21.65 7.65 12.97
CA LEU A 286 20.57 8.41 13.60
C LEU A 286 20.96 8.90 14.99
N LEU A 287 21.54 8.03 15.82
CA LEU A 287 22.03 8.38 17.15
C LEU A 287 23.05 9.52 17.09
N CYS A 288 24.09 9.37 16.26
CA CYS A 288 25.14 10.38 16.10
C CYS A 288 24.58 11.70 15.57
N SER A 289 23.72 11.64 14.56
CA SER A 289 23.10 12.80 13.95
C SER A 289 22.28 13.62 14.96
N ARG A 290 21.39 12.96 15.70
CA ARG A 290 20.53 13.62 16.68
C ARG A 290 21.25 14.06 17.93
N ALA A 291 22.23 13.29 18.42
CA ALA A 291 23.03 13.64 19.58
C ALA A 291 24.10 14.70 19.26
N ARG A 292 24.28 15.07 17.98
CA ARG A 292 25.35 15.93 17.47
C ARG A 292 26.73 15.43 17.92
N VAL A 293 26.98 14.13 17.77
CA VAL A 293 28.24 13.46 18.05
C VAL A 293 28.91 13.06 16.75
N ASN A 294 30.18 13.38 16.61
CA ASN A 294 30.94 13.06 15.40
C ASN A 294 31.09 11.54 15.25
N GLY A 295 30.55 11.01 14.14
CA GLY A 295 30.54 9.58 13.85
C GLY A 295 31.93 8.96 13.70
N SER A 296 32.96 9.75 13.30
CA SER A 296 34.35 9.29 13.24
C SER A 296 34.91 9.06 14.64
N LYS A 297 34.67 10.00 15.57
CA LYS A 297 35.10 9.84 16.97
C LYS A 297 34.48 8.61 17.63
N LEU A 298 33.20 8.32 17.32
CA LEU A 298 32.53 7.13 17.80
C LEU A 298 33.22 5.85 17.29
N ARG A 299 33.57 5.82 16.02
CA ARG A 299 34.24 4.68 15.39
C ARG A 299 35.64 4.45 15.94
N ASP A 300 36.37 5.55 16.22
CA ASP A 300 37.73 5.53 16.74
C ASP A 300 37.78 5.30 18.26
N GLY A 301 36.59 5.26 18.94
CA GLY A 301 36.48 5.02 20.37
C GLY A 301 36.79 6.25 21.25
N PHE A 302 36.98 7.43 20.66
CA PHE A 302 37.31 8.68 21.38
C PHE A 302 36.06 9.51 21.64
N ILE A 303 35.24 9.09 22.60
CA ILE A 303 34.00 9.80 22.97
C ILE A 303 34.19 10.42 24.35
N ALA A 304 33.90 11.72 24.47
CA ALA A 304 33.89 12.40 25.74
C ALA A 304 32.68 11.95 26.60
N ASN A 305 32.81 11.94 27.94
CA ASN A 305 31.73 11.55 28.84
C ASN A 305 30.43 12.33 28.61
N ARG A 306 30.50 13.61 28.25
CA ARG A 306 29.35 14.44 27.91
C ARG A 306 28.67 13.96 26.63
N GLU A 307 29.45 13.59 25.61
CA GLU A 307 28.91 13.06 24.34
C GLU A 307 28.24 11.70 24.57
N MET A 308 28.82 10.84 25.42
CA MET A 308 28.20 9.57 25.79
C MET A 308 26.88 9.78 26.53
N THR A 309 26.80 10.73 27.46
CA THR A 309 25.53 11.06 28.14
C THR A 309 24.47 11.51 27.16
N ASN A 310 24.83 12.35 26.17
CA ASN A 310 23.90 12.79 25.13
C ASN A 310 23.42 11.60 24.30
N LEU A 311 24.30 10.70 23.89
CA LEU A 311 23.94 9.49 23.14
C LEU A 311 22.94 8.62 23.90
N ILE A 312 23.13 8.42 25.22
CA ILE A 312 22.24 7.65 26.08
C ILE A 312 20.85 8.32 26.17
N ASN A 313 20.82 9.65 26.33
CA ASN A 313 19.55 10.40 26.38
C ASN A 313 18.78 10.28 25.07
N ILE A 314 19.47 10.43 23.93
CA ILE A 314 18.88 10.29 22.60
C ILE A 314 18.47 8.85 22.32
N ALA A 315 19.22 7.85 22.76
CA ALA A 315 18.83 6.45 22.66
C ALA A 315 17.50 6.20 23.38
N GLY A 316 17.28 6.82 24.55
CA GLY A 316 16.01 6.76 25.27
C GLY A 316 14.83 7.38 24.50
N GLN A 317 15.06 8.42 23.69
CA GLN A 317 14.03 8.99 22.82
C GLN A 317 13.77 8.11 21.61
N LEU A 318 14.83 7.69 20.89
CA LEU A 318 14.73 6.83 19.71
C LEU A 318 14.11 5.47 20.01
N SER A 319 14.34 4.91 21.18
CA SER A 319 13.72 3.63 21.59
C SER A 319 12.20 3.70 21.74
N LYS A 320 11.65 4.90 21.94
CA LYS A 320 10.19 5.14 21.99
C LYS A 320 9.60 5.48 20.63
N ALA A 321 10.44 5.89 19.67
CA ALA A 321 10.02 6.21 18.33
C ALA A 321 9.67 4.93 17.55
N LYS A 322 8.55 4.95 16.84
CA LYS A 322 8.10 3.82 16.04
C LYS A 322 8.73 3.86 14.64
N ILE A 323 10.02 3.56 14.56
CA ILE A 323 10.75 3.40 13.30
C ILE A 323 11.03 1.92 13.11
N PHE A 324 10.50 1.34 12.02
CA PHE A 324 10.69 -0.06 11.66
C PHE A 324 11.67 -0.12 10.50
N VAL A 325 12.81 -0.77 10.69
CA VAL A 325 13.86 -0.90 9.67
C VAL A 325 13.91 -2.34 9.18
N ASP A 326 13.84 -2.51 7.87
CA ASP A 326 14.04 -3.78 7.16
C ASP A 326 15.26 -3.63 6.26
N ASP A 327 16.30 -4.41 6.51
CA ASP A 327 17.56 -4.41 5.78
C ASP A 327 17.79 -5.71 4.98
N THR A 328 16.68 -6.37 4.59
CA THR A 328 16.74 -7.60 3.78
C THR A 328 17.38 -7.31 2.42
N PRO A 329 18.52 -7.93 2.06
CA PRO A 329 19.17 -7.68 0.78
C PRO A 329 18.41 -8.35 -0.37
N GLY A 330 18.39 -7.67 -1.55
CA GLY A 330 17.81 -8.24 -2.77
C GLY A 330 16.30 -8.40 -2.74
N LEU A 331 15.62 -7.59 -1.94
CA LEU A 331 14.18 -7.61 -1.78
C LEU A 331 13.48 -7.37 -3.13
N SER A 332 12.48 -8.18 -3.45
CA SER A 332 11.63 -7.97 -4.61
C SER A 332 10.54 -6.92 -4.30
N ILE A 333 10.02 -6.27 -5.35
CA ILE A 333 8.91 -5.32 -5.20
C ILE A 333 7.67 -5.97 -4.59
N LEU A 334 7.41 -7.25 -4.88
CA LEU A 334 6.28 -8.00 -4.33
C LEU A 334 6.45 -8.23 -2.83
N GLU A 335 7.64 -8.69 -2.41
CA GLU A 335 7.95 -8.88 -0.99
C GLU A 335 7.92 -7.57 -0.20
N LEU A 336 8.44 -6.47 -0.79
CA LEU A 336 8.36 -5.14 -0.19
C LEU A 336 6.90 -4.74 0.06
N ARG A 337 6.03 -4.89 -0.96
CA ARG A 337 4.60 -4.60 -0.83
C ARG A 337 3.94 -5.47 0.26
N ALA A 338 4.23 -6.76 0.31
CA ALA A 338 3.69 -7.65 1.33
C ALA A 338 4.13 -7.25 2.74
N LYS A 339 5.42 -6.94 2.94
CA LYS A 339 5.96 -6.46 4.23
C LYS A 339 5.36 -5.12 4.63
N ALA A 340 5.25 -4.16 3.70
CA ALA A 340 4.66 -2.84 3.94
C ALA A 340 3.18 -2.95 4.35
N ARG A 341 2.37 -3.77 3.66
CA ARG A 341 0.98 -4.05 4.02
C ARG A 341 0.85 -4.64 5.43
N ARG A 342 1.69 -5.61 5.76
CA ARG A 342 1.72 -6.24 7.07
C ARG A 342 2.04 -5.23 8.17
N LEU A 343 3.07 -4.39 7.96
CA LEU A 343 3.41 -3.31 8.89
C LEU A 343 2.29 -2.28 9.00
N HIS A 344 1.70 -1.86 7.89
CA HIS A 344 0.59 -0.90 7.90
C HIS A 344 -0.62 -1.44 8.66
N ASN A 345 -0.99 -2.71 8.46
CA ASN A 345 -2.11 -3.32 9.17
C ASN A 345 -1.86 -3.44 10.67
N ARG A 346 -0.64 -3.77 11.09
CA ARG A 346 -0.26 -4.00 12.48
C ARG A 346 0.04 -2.70 13.23
N GLU A 347 0.85 -1.82 12.66
CA GLU A 347 1.42 -0.66 13.32
C GLU A 347 0.87 0.68 12.83
N LYS A 348 0.03 0.66 11.78
CA LYS A 348 -0.55 1.86 11.16
C LYS A 348 0.50 2.89 10.71
N ILE A 349 1.56 2.39 10.03
CA ILE A 349 2.61 3.25 9.49
C ILE A 349 2.02 4.38 8.63
N GLN A 350 2.67 5.54 8.68
CA GLN A 350 2.24 6.77 7.99
C GLN A 350 3.25 7.25 6.95
N LEU A 351 4.44 6.67 6.91
CA LEU A 351 5.49 6.97 5.93
C LEU A 351 6.25 5.69 5.61
N ILE A 352 6.60 5.51 4.34
CA ILE A 352 7.57 4.51 3.89
C ILE A 352 8.77 5.24 3.28
N VAL A 353 9.98 4.78 3.63
CA VAL A 353 11.26 5.21 3.03
C VAL A 353 11.92 3.99 2.38
N ILE A 354 12.38 4.14 1.13
CA ILE A 354 13.06 3.08 0.37
C ILE A 354 14.44 3.57 -0.06
N ASP A 355 15.51 2.96 0.46
CA ASP A 355 16.89 3.33 0.15
C ASP A 355 17.65 2.12 -0.45
N TYR A 356 17.86 2.06 -1.76
CA TYR A 356 17.39 2.89 -2.86
C TYR A 356 16.78 2.00 -3.96
N LEU A 357 15.99 2.60 -4.83
CA LEU A 357 15.15 1.92 -5.81
C LEU A 357 15.90 0.91 -6.67
N GLN A 358 17.10 1.27 -7.15
CA GLN A 358 17.87 0.44 -8.08
C GLN A 358 18.40 -0.86 -7.46
N LEU A 359 18.29 -1.09 -6.15
CA LEU A 359 18.64 -2.37 -5.50
C LEU A 359 17.44 -3.31 -5.38
N LEU A 360 16.23 -2.83 -5.64
CA LEU A 360 15.06 -3.69 -5.73
C LEU A 360 15.14 -4.58 -6.97
N ARG A 361 14.44 -5.70 -6.91
CA ARG A 361 14.30 -6.65 -8.02
C ARG A 361 12.85 -6.74 -8.46
N SER A 362 12.63 -6.99 -9.76
CA SER A 362 11.35 -7.44 -10.28
C SER A 362 11.35 -8.96 -10.41
N GLY A 363 10.21 -9.59 -10.10
CA GLY A 363 10.02 -11.04 -10.25
C GLY A 363 9.70 -11.48 -11.69
N SER A 364 9.52 -10.55 -12.64
CA SER A 364 9.11 -10.91 -14.00
C SER A 364 10.30 -11.35 -14.88
N ARG A 365 10.11 -12.40 -15.70
CA ARG A 365 11.15 -12.85 -16.65
C ARG A 365 11.56 -11.75 -17.62
N ARG A 366 10.61 -10.91 -18.07
CA ARG A 366 10.89 -9.80 -19.00
C ARG A 366 11.77 -8.72 -18.37
N ALA A 367 11.60 -8.46 -17.07
CA ALA A 367 12.42 -7.51 -16.34
C ALA A 367 13.87 -7.99 -16.17
N GLN A 368 14.09 -9.31 -16.02
CA GLN A 368 15.44 -9.88 -15.90
C GLN A 368 16.30 -9.67 -17.16
N GLU A 369 15.69 -9.53 -18.34
CA GLU A 369 16.38 -9.33 -19.62
C GLU A 369 16.64 -7.84 -19.93
N ASN A 370 15.91 -6.91 -19.30
CA ASN A 370 16.03 -5.47 -19.57
C ASN A 370 15.88 -4.63 -18.31
N ARG A 371 16.98 -4.00 -17.89
CA ARG A 371 17.04 -3.16 -16.70
C ARG A 371 16.04 -2.00 -16.68
N GLN A 372 15.74 -1.43 -17.85
CA GLN A 372 14.77 -0.33 -17.94
C GLN A 372 13.34 -0.82 -17.62
N ILE A 373 12.98 -2.01 -18.13
CA ILE A 373 11.69 -2.63 -17.82
C ILE A 373 11.60 -2.97 -16.32
N GLU A 374 12.69 -3.49 -15.75
CA GLU A 374 12.75 -3.78 -14.32
C GLU A 374 12.50 -2.53 -13.47
N ILE A 375 13.18 -1.44 -13.75
CA ILE A 375 13.00 -0.16 -13.05
C ILE A 375 11.57 0.38 -13.23
N GLN A 376 10.99 0.21 -14.43
CA GLN A 376 9.62 0.60 -14.71
C GLN A 376 8.61 -0.17 -13.85
N GLU A 377 8.73 -1.50 -13.78
CA GLU A 377 7.86 -2.33 -12.96
C GLU A 377 7.99 -2.01 -11.48
N ILE A 378 9.21 -1.75 -11.00
CA ILE A 378 9.49 -1.36 -9.62
C ILE A 378 8.84 0.00 -9.31
N SER A 379 9.06 1.01 -10.15
CA SER A 379 8.51 2.35 -9.99
C SER A 379 6.99 2.32 -9.93
N TYR A 380 6.36 1.65 -10.90
CA TYR A 380 4.92 1.46 -10.92
C TYR A 380 4.41 0.73 -9.67
N GLY A 381 5.13 -0.34 -9.24
CA GLY A 381 4.79 -1.11 -8.05
C GLY A 381 4.83 -0.27 -6.77
N ILE A 382 5.82 0.64 -6.63
CA ILE A 382 5.92 1.56 -5.48
C ILE A 382 4.79 2.59 -5.52
N LYS A 383 4.51 3.17 -6.70
CA LYS A 383 3.40 4.14 -6.85
C LYS A 383 2.04 3.50 -6.55
N ALA A 384 1.84 2.26 -7.00
CA ALA A 384 0.64 1.49 -6.68
C ALA A 384 0.52 1.24 -5.15
N LEU A 385 1.63 0.90 -4.48
CA LEU A 385 1.68 0.72 -3.03
C LEU A 385 1.29 2.00 -2.27
N ALA A 386 1.82 3.15 -2.67
CA ALA A 386 1.49 4.44 -2.06
C ALA A 386 -0.02 4.73 -2.13
N LYS A 387 -0.63 4.53 -3.31
CA LYS A 387 -2.07 4.71 -3.53
C LYS A 387 -2.91 3.71 -2.73
N GLU A 388 -2.49 2.45 -2.70
CA GLU A 388 -3.18 1.36 -2.01
C GLU A 388 -3.25 1.58 -0.50
N LEU A 389 -2.09 1.91 0.10
CA LEU A 389 -1.99 2.13 1.54
C LEU A 389 -2.42 3.54 1.97
N LYS A 390 -2.66 4.44 1.00
CA LYS A 390 -3.00 5.86 1.23
C LYS A 390 -1.99 6.53 2.16
N LEU A 391 -0.71 6.40 1.84
CA LEU A 391 0.37 7.03 2.59
C LEU A 391 1.48 7.52 1.65
N PRO A 392 2.26 8.53 2.04
CA PRO A 392 3.42 8.99 1.27
C PRO A 392 4.55 7.96 1.30
N VAL A 393 5.28 7.88 0.17
CA VAL A 393 6.46 7.03 0.02
C VAL A 393 7.62 7.87 -0.46
N ILE A 394 8.70 7.95 0.34
CA ILE A 394 9.98 8.53 -0.09
C ILE A 394 10.81 7.43 -0.74
N VAL A 395 11.29 7.70 -1.95
CA VAL A 395 12.13 6.78 -2.72
C VAL A 395 13.44 7.43 -3.02
N LEU A 396 14.53 6.82 -2.61
CA LEU A 396 15.86 7.28 -2.96
C LEU A 396 16.28 6.72 -4.32
N ALA A 397 16.89 7.57 -5.13
CA ALA A 397 17.41 7.20 -6.44
C ALA A 397 18.83 7.75 -6.66
N GLN A 398 19.58 7.07 -7.50
CA GLN A 398 20.92 7.52 -7.87
C GLN A 398 20.88 8.19 -9.25
N LEU A 399 21.53 9.36 -9.37
CA LEU A 399 21.69 10.06 -10.64
C LEU A 399 22.84 9.47 -11.46
N ASN A 400 22.73 9.56 -12.79
CA ASN A 400 23.84 9.26 -13.69
C ASN A 400 25.03 10.26 -13.53
N ARG A 401 26.12 10.05 -14.29
CA ARG A 401 27.34 10.88 -14.18
C ARG A 401 27.29 12.18 -14.99
N ASN A 402 26.22 12.47 -15.71
CA ASN A 402 26.10 13.64 -16.58
C ASN A 402 26.30 14.99 -15.87
N PRO A 403 25.81 15.20 -14.61
CA PRO A 403 26.06 16.44 -13.90
C PRO A 403 27.56 16.77 -13.74
N GLU A 404 28.40 15.75 -13.57
CA GLU A 404 29.86 15.93 -13.38
C GLU A 404 30.59 16.34 -14.69
N GLN A 405 29.96 16.12 -15.83
CA GLN A 405 30.51 16.46 -17.15
C GLN A 405 30.11 17.86 -17.64
N ARG A 406 29.22 18.54 -16.90
CA ARG A 406 28.78 19.90 -17.27
C ARG A 406 29.76 20.93 -16.77
N THR A 407 30.00 21.95 -17.62
CA THR A 407 30.92 23.06 -17.33
C THR A 407 30.16 24.39 -17.28
N GLY A 408 30.79 25.45 -16.72
CA GLY A 408 30.24 26.80 -16.62
C GLY A 408 29.14 26.93 -15.55
N ALA A 409 28.22 27.86 -15.70
CA ALA A 409 27.17 28.18 -14.73
C ALA A 409 26.23 27.00 -14.37
N SER A 410 26.25 25.93 -15.14
CA SER A 410 25.48 24.69 -14.89
C SER A 410 26.35 23.55 -14.36
N ALA A 411 27.61 23.80 -14.02
CA ALA A 411 28.51 22.78 -13.50
C ALA A 411 27.93 22.11 -12.26
N GLY A 412 27.88 20.79 -12.26
CA GLY A 412 27.37 20.00 -11.13
C GLY A 412 25.85 20.05 -10.89
N ARG A 413 25.09 21.02 -11.46
CA ARG A 413 23.66 21.17 -11.18
C ARG A 413 22.86 20.03 -11.82
N PRO A 414 22.18 19.19 -11.04
CA PRO A 414 21.41 18.08 -11.56
C PRO A 414 20.10 18.54 -12.22
N ARG A 415 19.62 17.76 -13.19
CA ARG A 415 18.35 17.98 -13.92
C ARG A 415 17.52 16.69 -13.94
N LEU A 416 16.24 16.79 -14.24
CA LEU A 416 15.35 15.60 -14.41
C LEU A 416 15.90 14.59 -15.41
N SER A 417 16.53 15.06 -16.50
CA SER A 417 17.15 14.20 -17.49
C SER A 417 18.29 13.32 -16.95
N ASP A 418 18.82 13.60 -15.78
CA ASP A 418 19.90 12.83 -15.15
C ASP A 418 19.37 11.59 -14.43
N LEU A 419 18.04 11.46 -14.30
CA LEU A 419 17.33 10.24 -13.95
C LEU A 419 17.19 9.25 -15.13
N ARG A 420 17.96 9.40 -16.21
CA ARG A 420 17.74 8.90 -17.57
C ARG A 420 17.68 7.38 -17.74
N GLU A 421 18.17 6.56 -16.83
CA GLU A 421 17.88 5.12 -16.83
C GLU A 421 16.47 4.81 -16.29
N SER A 422 15.75 5.86 -15.91
CA SER A 422 14.53 5.80 -15.13
C SER A 422 13.53 6.88 -15.57
N GLY A 423 13.37 7.15 -16.85
CA GLY A 423 12.35 8.10 -17.36
C GLY A 423 10.95 7.79 -16.82
N THR A 424 10.71 6.55 -16.47
CA THR A 424 9.48 6.10 -15.84
C THR A 424 9.37 6.57 -14.38
N ILE A 425 10.48 6.63 -13.63
CA ILE A 425 10.46 7.18 -12.25
C ILE A 425 10.01 8.63 -12.28
N GLU A 426 10.51 9.40 -13.27
CA GLU A 426 10.08 10.79 -13.46
C GLU A 426 8.57 10.88 -13.74
N GLN A 427 8.01 9.97 -14.54
CA GLN A 427 6.58 9.97 -14.87
C GLN A 427 5.71 9.61 -13.67
N ASP A 428 6.08 8.58 -12.90
CA ASP A 428 5.30 8.05 -11.79
C ASP A 428 5.37 8.95 -10.54
N ALA A 429 6.52 9.59 -10.29
CA ALA A 429 6.72 10.46 -9.15
C ALA A 429 5.80 11.68 -9.16
N ASP A 430 5.25 12.03 -8.00
CA ASP A 430 4.50 13.27 -7.80
C ASP A 430 5.43 14.43 -7.50
N ILE A 431 6.49 14.17 -6.74
CA ILE A 431 7.53 15.15 -6.39
C ILE A 431 8.90 14.52 -6.71
N VAL A 432 9.77 15.30 -7.34
CA VAL A 432 11.18 14.93 -7.58
C VAL A 432 12.09 16.02 -7.01
N GLY A 433 12.84 15.66 -5.98
CA GLY A 433 13.88 16.45 -5.37
C GLY A 433 15.27 15.98 -5.80
N LEU A 434 16.07 16.91 -6.34
CA LEU A 434 17.44 16.65 -6.75
C LEU A 434 18.38 17.30 -5.72
N LEU A 435 19.12 16.49 -4.96
CA LEU A 435 20.00 16.96 -3.92
C LEU A 435 21.40 17.25 -4.47
N ILE A 436 21.92 18.44 -4.20
CA ILE A 436 23.27 18.87 -4.55
C ILE A 436 23.97 19.47 -3.32
N ARG A 437 25.29 19.33 -3.26
CA ARG A 437 26.18 19.98 -2.31
C ARG A 437 27.26 20.68 -3.10
N ASP A 438 27.26 22.01 -3.05
CA ASP A 438 28.11 22.87 -3.88
C ASP A 438 29.60 22.65 -3.65
N LYS A 439 30.01 22.26 -2.43
CA LYS A 439 31.39 21.92 -2.07
C LYS A 439 32.01 20.86 -2.99
N TYR A 440 31.24 19.93 -3.52
CA TYR A 440 31.75 18.84 -4.37
C TYR A 440 32.15 19.30 -5.77
N TYR A 441 31.59 20.43 -6.22
CA TYR A 441 31.80 20.99 -7.56
C TYR A 441 32.65 22.27 -7.56
N ALA A 442 33.04 22.76 -6.38
CA ALA A 442 33.95 23.90 -6.25
C ALA A 442 35.37 23.52 -6.72
N GLU A 443 35.94 24.31 -7.62
CA GLU A 443 37.25 24.03 -8.22
C GLU A 443 38.39 24.42 -7.28
N ASP A 444 38.26 25.54 -6.56
CA ASP A 444 39.30 26.09 -5.68
C ASP A 444 39.05 25.80 -4.20
N GLU A 445 40.11 25.77 -3.40
CA GLU A 445 40.03 25.56 -1.95
C GLU A 445 39.27 26.67 -1.22
N GLU A 446 39.33 27.91 -1.73
CA GLU A 446 38.56 29.05 -1.20
C GLU A 446 37.07 28.87 -1.47
N ALA A 447 36.69 28.49 -2.71
CA ALA A 447 35.30 28.17 -3.08
C ALA A 447 34.78 26.97 -2.29
N LYS A 448 35.60 25.94 -2.02
CA LYS A 448 35.23 24.83 -1.16
C LYS A 448 34.93 25.24 0.27
N LYS A 449 35.68 26.19 0.82
CA LYS A 449 35.45 26.72 2.17
C LYS A 449 34.17 27.54 2.21
N GLU A 450 33.92 28.36 1.20
CA GLU A 450 32.70 29.17 1.09
C GLU A 450 31.44 28.33 0.88
N ALA A 451 31.58 27.25 0.13
CA ALA A 451 30.49 26.25 -0.11
C ALA A 451 30.36 25.24 1.04
N ALA A 452 31.21 25.31 2.08
CA ALA A 452 31.16 24.37 3.19
C ALA A 452 29.79 24.41 3.90
N GLY A 453 29.15 23.26 4.03
CA GLY A 453 27.85 23.13 4.65
C GLY A 453 26.66 23.55 3.76
N LYS A 454 26.87 24.24 2.64
CA LYS A 454 25.79 24.61 1.73
C LYS A 454 25.29 23.36 0.96
N ALA A 455 23.99 23.18 0.98
CA ALA A 455 23.31 22.14 0.21
C ALA A 455 21.99 22.70 -0.34
N THR A 456 21.54 22.18 -1.46
CA THR A 456 20.27 22.59 -2.06
C THR A 456 19.48 21.34 -2.48
N LEU A 457 18.20 21.28 -2.09
CA LEU A 457 17.25 20.32 -2.63
C LEU A 457 16.43 21.03 -3.71
N ILE A 458 16.69 20.72 -4.97
CA ILE A 458 16.00 21.29 -6.13
C ILE A 458 14.73 20.50 -6.34
N ILE A 459 13.56 21.10 -6.10
CA ILE A 459 12.27 20.50 -6.46
C ILE A 459 12.07 20.68 -7.97
N ALA A 460 12.52 19.68 -8.72
CA ALA A 460 12.54 19.71 -10.18
C ALA A 460 11.20 19.34 -10.81
N LYS A 461 10.36 18.61 -10.05
CA LYS A 461 8.99 18.26 -10.45
C LYS A 461 8.09 18.27 -9.21
N GLN A 462 6.92 18.86 -9.37
CA GLN A 462 5.81 18.75 -8.41
C GLN A 462 4.49 18.79 -9.16
N ARG A 463 3.61 17.81 -8.92
CA ARG A 463 2.31 17.74 -9.63
C ARG A 463 1.32 18.78 -9.11
N ASN A 464 1.33 19.03 -7.81
CA ASN A 464 0.31 19.81 -7.11
C ASN A 464 0.88 21.13 -6.50
N GLY A 465 2.05 21.61 -6.97
CA GLY A 465 2.66 22.80 -6.41
C GLY A 465 3.81 23.37 -7.27
N PRO A 466 4.49 24.39 -6.77
CA PRO A 466 5.58 25.04 -7.49
C PRO A 466 6.87 24.20 -7.47
N THR A 467 7.71 24.41 -8.48
CA THR A 467 9.11 23.94 -8.51
C THR A 467 10.03 25.05 -8.01
N GLY A 468 11.20 24.70 -7.48
CA GLY A 468 12.14 25.68 -6.98
C GLY A 468 13.26 25.06 -6.15
N ASP A 469 14.10 25.90 -5.57
CA ASP A 469 15.25 25.48 -4.79
C ASP A 469 14.92 25.62 -3.29
N VAL A 470 15.18 24.57 -2.54
CA VAL A 470 15.09 24.53 -1.07
C VAL A 470 16.52 24.60 -0.53
N PRO A 471 16.95 25.72 0.05
CA PRO A 471 18.28 25.84 0.65
C PRO A 471 18.33 25.03 1.95
N LEU A 472 19.40 24.25 2.12
CA LEU A 472 19.66 23.41 3.27
C LEU A 472 21.10 23.63 3.78
N THR A 473 21.32 23.35 5.05
CA THR A 473 22.64 23.28 5.65
C THR A 473 22.99 21.83 5.96
N PHE A 474 24.14 21.37 5.47
CA PHE A 474 24.63 20.02 5.77
C PHE A 474 25.78 20.06 6.78
N LEU A 475 25.54 19.49 7.94
CA LEU A 475 26.55 19.37 9.02
C LEU A 475 27.33 18.08 8.81
N GLU A 476 28.49 18.16 8.15
CA GLU A 476 29.31 16.99 7.77
C GLU A 476 29.70 16.11 8.97
N GLU A 477 30.08 16.74 10.09
CA GLU A 477 30.49 16.04 11.30
C GLU A 477 29.42 15.10 11.86
N TYR A 478 28.14 15.49 11.69
CA TYR A 478 26.98 14.78 12.24
C TYR A 478 26.18 14.06 11.15
N THR A 479 26.57 14.23 9.89
CA THR A 479 25.82 13.68 8.73
C THR A 479 24.34 14.09 8.79
N ARG A 480 24.06 15.37 9.09
CA ARG A 480 22.74 15.91 9.34
C ARG A 480 22.43 17.09 8.43
N PHE A 481 21.21 17.12 7.88
CA PHE A 481 20.65 18.30 7.24
C PHE A 481 19.82 19.11 8.23
N GLU A 482 19.91 20.42 8.12
CA GLU A 482 19.10 21.39 8.85
C GLU A 482 18.60 22.46 7.86
N ASP A 483 17.58 23.24 8.24
CA ASP A 483 17.17 24.40 7.47
C ASP A 483 18.35 25.38 7.32
N ALA A 484 18.48 25.98 6.15
CA ALA A 484 19.44 27.06 6.00
C ALA A 484 18.99 28.28 6.81
N ALA A 485 19.93 28.96 7.44
CA ALA A 485 19.64 30.21 8.10
C ALA A 485 19.12 31.22 7.08
N VAL A 486 17.88 31.66 7.23
CA VAL A 486 17.32 32.73 6.42
C VAL A 486 17.99 34.04 6.89
N GLU A 487 18.89 34.65 6.09
CA GLU A 487 19.23 36.01 6.28
C GLU A 487 17.94 36.84 6.11
N ARG A 488 17.37 37.29 7.22
CA ARG A 488 16.32 38.31 7.18
C ARG A 488 16.98 39.57 6.63
N SER A 489 16.83 39.81 5.34
CA SER A 489 16.95 41.17 4.82
C SER A 489 15.79 41.92 5.47
N ASP A 490 16.12 42.71 6.49
CA ASP A 490 15.19 43.71 7.02
C ASP A 490 14.73 44.61 5.87
N PRO A 491 13.44 44.93 5.81
CA PRO A 491 12.85 45.75 4.75
C PRO A 491 13.36 47.18 4.76
#